data_532225dac4bd9b0d7661a3e0563246e1
#
_entry.id   532225dac4bd9b0d7661a3e0563246e1
#
_cell.length_a   1.000
_cell.length_b   1.000
_cell.length_c   1.000
_cell.angle_alpha   90.00
_cell.angle_beta   90.00
_cell.angle_gamma   90.00
#
_symmetry.space_group_name_H-M   'P 1'
#
loop_
_entity.id
_entity.type
_entity.pdbx_description
1 polymer ?
#
loop_
_entity_poly.entity_id
_entity_poly.type
_entity_poly.pdbx_seq_one_letter_code
_entity_poly.pdbx_strand_id
1 'polypeptide(L)'
;FVDGMLVAATLPREPRFLMYTPFFDVPVFGWFAKRMGVIPVSSGDTPEEKRDSLKAASDAAAGGDLVCIFAEGAITRSGAMLGFAKGLERIAGDARVPIVPVALDRLWGSLFSFERGKVLFKRPQRIPYPVDMLVGDPLAHDTAAWEVRNAVAERLAIHQSTRSGPWGHLGRR
;
A
#
# COMPACT_ATOMS: atom_id res chain seq x y z
N PHE A 1 -5.62 -2.77 6.08
CA PHE A 1 -7.01 -2.68 5.60
C PHE A 1 -7.44 -1.23 5.43
N VAL A 2 -7.23 -0.42 6.44
CA VAL A 2 -7.57 1.01 6.40
C VAL A 2 -6.63 1.76 5.47
N ASP A 3 -5.44 1.25 5.27
CA ASP A 3 -4.42 1.78 4.37
C ASP A 3 -4.98 1.96 2.95
N GLY A 4 -5.64 0.92 2.42
CA GLY A 4 -6.29 0.98 1.10
C GLY A 4 -7.41 2.01 1.04
N MET A 5 -8.23 2.10 2.09
CA MET A 5 -9.31 3.09 2.18
C MET A 5 -8.76 4.52 2.28
N LEU A 6 -7.69 4.73 3.05
CA LEU A 6 -7.02 6.03 3.16
C LEU A 6 -6.42 6.45 1.81
N VAL A 7 -5.74 5.54 1.13
CA VAL A 7 -5.20 5.78 -0.21
C VAL A 7 -6.33 6.12 -1.19
N ALA A 8 -7.42 5.34 -1.20
CA ALA A 8 -8.56 5.59 -2.08
C ALA A 8 -9.22 6.94 -1.82
N ALA A 9 -9.33 7.36 -0.55
CA ALA A 9 -9.95 8.63 -0.17
C ALA A 9 -9.11 9.87 -0.52
N THR A 10 -7.80 9.70 -0.71
CA THR A 10 -6.87 10.81 -0.96
C THR A 10 -6.50 10.96 -2.43
N LEU A 11 -6.69 9.92 -3.24
CA LEU A 11 -6.36 9.95 -4.66
C LEU A 11 -7.49 10.63 -5.49
N PRO A 12 -7.14 11.38 -6.55
CA PRO A 12 -8.12 12.06 -7.39
C PRO A 12 -8.90 11.11 -8.33
N ARG A 13 -8.47 9.85 -8.40
CA ARG A 13 -9.06 8.78 -9.22
C ARG A 13 -9.21 7.52 -8.38
N GLU A 14 -10.26 6.75 -8.62
CA GLU A 14 -10.48 5.48 -7.94
C GLU A 14 -9.38 4.48 -8.28
N PRO A 15 -8.59 3.99 -7.30
CA PRO A 15 -7.56 3.00 -7.56
C PRO A 15 -8.14 1.59 -7.57
N ARG A 16 -7.66 0.74 -8.48
CA ARG A 16 -7.85 -0.70 -8.41
C ARG A 16 -6.77 -1.34 -7.56
N PHE A 17 -7.15 -1.94 -6.46
CA PHE A 17 -6.19 -2.60 -5.57
C PHE A 17 -5.94 -4.05 -5.96
N LEU A 18 -4.68 -4.48 -5.84
CA LEU A 18 -4.36 -5.90 -5.69
C LEU A 18 -4.55 -6.27 -4.21
N MET A 19 -5.50 -7.17 -3.91
CA MET A 19 -5.86 -7.50 -2.54
C MET A 19 -5.88 -9.01 -2.29
N TYR A 20 -5.41 -9.40 -1.11
CA TYR A 20 -5.39 -10.79 -0.67
C TYR A 20 -6.81 -11.35 -0.53
N THR A 21 -7.07 -12.46 -1.22
CA THR A 21 -8.40 -13.08 -1.38
C THR A 21 -9.17 -13.29 -0.09
N PRO A 22 -8.59 -13.79 1.03
CA PRO A 22 -9.33 -13.99 2.28
C PRO A 22 -10.05 -12.76 2.83
N PHE A 23 -9.71 -11.57 2.37
CA PHE A 23 -10.40 -10.35 2.78
C PHE A 23 -11.76 -10.13 2.10
N PHE A 24 -12.00 -10.83 1.00
CA PHE A 24 -13.29 -10.79 0.33
C PHE A 24 -14.40 -11.48 1.13
N ASP A 25 -14.05 -12.39 2.02
CA ASP A 25 -15.00 -13.13 2.86
C ASP A 25 -15.55 -12.28 4.01
N VAL A 26 -14.95 -11.12 4.28
CA VAL A 26 -15.46 -10.18 5.27
C VAL A 26 -16.54 -9.29 4.62
N PRO A 27 -17.81 -9.30 5.08
CA PRO A 27 -18.95 -8.70 4.38
C PRO A 27 -18.75 -7.25 3.94
N VAL A 28 -18.20 -6.40 4.82
CA VAL A 28 -17.95 -4.97 4.54
C VAL A 28 -16.84 -4.81 3.49
N PHE A 29 -15.76 -5.60 3.61
CA PHE A 29 -14.63 -5.54 2.69
C PHE A 29 -14.96 -6.18 1.34
N GLY A 30 -15.75 -7.24 1.30
CA GLY A 30 -16.20 -7.86 0.05
C GLY A 30 -17.07 -6.92 -0.80
N TRP A 31 -17.95 -6.14 -0.17
CA TRP A 31 -18.72 -5.11 -0.87
C TRP A 31 -17.79 -4.00 -1.42
N PHE A 32 -16.87 -3.49 -0.61
CA PHE A 32 -15.89 -2.50 -1.01
C PHE A 32 -15.01 -3.01 -2.16
N ALA A 33 -14.47 -4.22 -2.04
CA ALA A 33 -13.64 -4.84 -3.06
C ALA A 33 -14.35 -4.95 -4.42
N LYS A 34 -15.61 -5.37 -4.42
CA LYS A 34 -16.43 -5.43 -5.65
C LYS A 34 -16.66 -4.04 -6.24
N ARG A 35 -16.97 -3.04 -5.41
CA ARG A 35 -17.21 -1.67 -5.85
C ARG A 35 -15.97 -1.02 -6.45
N MET A 36 -14.80 -1.30 -5.91
CA MET A 36 -13.51 -0.75 -6.34
C MET A 36 -12.83 -1.56 -7.44
N GLY A 37 -13.46 -2.61 -7.96
CA GLY A 37 -12.88 -3.46 -9.00
C GLY A 37 -11.54 -4.07 -8.58
N VAL A 38 -11.45 -4.50 -7.31
CA VAL A 38 -10.24 -5.07 -6.73
C VAL A 38 -9.85 -6.36 -7.46
N ILE A 39 -8.57 -6.52 -7.74
CA ILE A 39 -7.99 -7.71 -8.36
C ILE A 39 -7.57 -8.66 -7.24
N PRO A 40 -8.18 -9.87 -7.14
CA PRO A 40 -7.84 -10.81 -6.09
C PRO A 40 -6.47 -11.45 -6.33
N VAL A 41 -5.72 -11.68 -5.25
CA VAL A 41 -4.48 -12.44 -5.25
C VAL A 41 -4.38 -13.22 -3.93
N SER A 42 -3.88 -14.46 -3.96
CA SER A 42 -3.71 -15.26 -2.75
C SER A 42 -2.30 -15.84 -2.62
N SER A 43 -1.86 -16.04 -1.39
CA SER A 43 -0.62 -16.76 -1.12
C SER A 43 -0.74 -18.27 -1.41
N GLY A 44 -1.97 -18.79 -1.40
CA GLY A 44 -2.31 -20.18 -1.76
C GLY A 44 -2.52 -20.40 -3.25
N ASP A 45 -2.51 -19.34 -4.07
CA ASP A 45 -2.70 -19.44 -5.51
C ASP A 45 -1.60 -20.27 -6.15
N THR A 46 -1.98 -21.03 -7.16
CA THR A 46 -1.05 -21.71 -8.05
C THR A 46 -0.19 -20.68 -8.81
N PRO A 47 0.93 -21.08 -9.39
CA PRO A 47 1.73 -20.19 -10.24
C PRO A 47 0.92 -19.60 -11.43
N GLU A 48 -0.07 -20.33 -11.92
CA GLU A 48 -0.97 -19.88 -12.99
C GLU A 48 -1.93 -18.79 -12.50
N GLU A 49 -2.64 -19.03 -11.40
CA GLU A 49 -3.55 -18.05 -10.79
C GLU A 49 -2.84 -16.74 -10.42
N LYS A 50 -1.62 -16.84 -9.87
CA LYS A 50 -0.79 -15.64 -9.62
C LYS A 50 -0.44 -14.90 -10.90
N ARG A 51 -0.12 -15.63 -11.97
CA ARG A 51 0.18 -15.04 -13.27
C ARG A 51 -1.03 -14.31 -13.83
N ASP A 52 -2.21 -14.91 -13.73
CA ASP A 52 -3.46 -14.34 -14.22
C ASP A 52 -3.84 -13.07 -13.45
N SER A 53 -3.69 -13.06 -12.12
CA SER A 53 -3.89 -11.88 -11.30
C SER A 53 -2.94 -10.73 -11.67
N LEU A 54 -1.64 -11.03 -11.86
CA LEU A 54 -0.66 -10.03 -12.30
C LEU A 54 -0.95 -9.54 -13.71
N LYS A 55 -1.37 -10.44 -14.61
CA LYS A 55 -1.77 -10.06 -15.97
C LYS A 55 -3.00 -9.14 -15.95
N ALA A 56 -4.02 -9.48 -15.19
CA ALA A 56 -5.21 -8.62 -15.03
C ALA A 56 -4.85 -7.22 -14.51
N ALA A 57 -3.88 -7.12 -13.59
CA ALA A 57 -3.37 -5.85 -13.10
C ALA A 57 -2.61 -5.07 -14.18
N SER A 58 -1.77 -5.75 -14.98
CA SER A 58 -1.06 -5.15 -16.11
C SER A 58 -2.02 -4.64 -17.18
N ASP A 59 -3.01 -5.44 -17.55
CA ASP A 59 -4.02 -5.07 -18.54
C ASP A 59 -4.85 -3.86 -18.08
N ALA A 60 -5.22 -3.81 -16.79
CA ALA A 60 -5.92 -2.67 -16.20
C ALA A 60 -5.07 -1.39 -16.25
N ALA A 61 -3.79 -1.48 -15.87
CA ALA A 61 -2.85 -0.37 -15.90
C ALA A 61 -2.62 0.14 -17.33
N ALA A 62 -2.41 -0.78 -18.29
CA ALA A 62 -2.26 -0.44 -19.70
C ALA A 62 -3.53 0.19 -20.29
N GLY A 63 -4.71 -0.19 -19.78
CA GLY A 63 -6.01 0.40 -20.13
C GLY A 63 -6.24 1.79 -19.52
N GLY A 64 -5.31 2.29 -18.69
CA GLY A 64 -5.37 3.62 -18.08
C GLY A 64 -5.96 3.63 -16.66
N ASP A 65 -6.24 2.48 -16.06
CA ASP A 65 -6.65 2.42 -14.66
C ASP A 65 -5.48 2.72 -13.72
N LEU A 66 -5.79 3.32 -12.57
CA LEU A 66 -4.83 3.49 -11.49
C LEU A 66 -4.75 2.20 -10.67
N VAL A 67 -3.71 1.41 -10.88
CA VAL A 67 -3.50 0.16 -10.12
C VAL A 67 -2.66 0.44 -8.89
N CYS A 68 -3.15 0.04 -7.72
CA CYS A 68 -2.46 0.20 -6.44
C CYS A 68 -2.12 -1.17 -5.84
N ILE A 69 -0.86 -1.34 -5.46
CA ILE A 69 -0.37 -2.58 -4.85
C ILE A 69 0.33 -2.29 -3.53
N PHE A 70 0.11 -3.13 -2.53
CA PHE A 70 0.91 -3.17 -1.32
C PHE A 70 2.13 -4.04 -1.58
N ALA A 71 3.22 -3.42 -2.00
CA ALA A 71 4.39 -4.10 -2.56
C ALA A 71 5.10 -5.04 -1.58
N GLU A 72 4.90 -4.87 -0.28
CA GLU A 72 5.43 -5.78 0.76
C GLU A 72 4.76 -7.16 0.73
N GLY A 73 3.56 -7.28 0.16
CA GLY A 73 2.81 -8.54 0.06
C GLY A 73 2.42 -9.19 1.40
N ALA A 74 2.74 -8.56 2.52
CA ALA A 74 2.45 -9.05 3.86
C ALA A 74 2.31 -7.88 4.85
N ILE A 75 1.62 -8.14 5.97
CA ILE A 75 1.53 -7.18 7.07
C ILE A 75 2.78 -7.30 7.93
N THR A 76 3.53 -6.21 8.09
CA THR A 76 4.70 -6.20 8.99
C THR A 76 4.28 -6.45 10.44
N ARG A 77 5.07 -7.24 11.15
CA ARG A 77 4.88 -7.51 12.59
C ARG A 77 5.80 -6.66 13.47
N SER A 78 6.85 -6.11 12.88
CA SER A 78 7.88 -5.32 13.57
C SER A 78 7.71 -3.81 13.38
N GLY A 79 6.85 -3.38 12.47
CA GLY A 79 6.75 -1.99 12.03
C GLY A 79 7.86 -1.59 11.03
N ALA A 80 8.80 -2.49 10.73
CA ALA A 80 9.81 -2.25 9.73
C ALA A 80 9.27 -2.57 8.32
N MET A 81 9.70 -1.81 7.33
CA MET A 81 9.36 -2.04 5.92
C MET A 81 10.00 -3.34 5.43
N LEU A 82 9.19 -4.24 4.90
CA LEU A 82 9.62 -5.50 4.32
C LEU A 82 10.26 -5.31 2.93
N GLY A 83 10.77 -6.40 2.36
CA GLY A 83 11.18 -6.43 0.96
C GLY A 83 9.98 -6.31 0.03
N PHE A 84 10.16 -5.65 -1.11
CA PHE A 84 9.09 -5.54 -2.10
C PHE A 84 9.07 -6.75 -3.03
N ALA A 85 7.88 -7.25 -3.31
CA ALA A 85 7.68 -8.39 -4.19
C ALA A 85 7.87 -8.00 -5.66
N LYS A 86 8.49 -8.89 -6.44
CA LYS A 86 8.74 -8.68 -7.89
C LYS A 86 7.46 -8.55 -8.74
N GLY A 87 6.29 -8.79 -8.17
CA GLY A 87 5.01 -8.59 -8.87
C GLY A 87 4.83 -7.18 -9.39
N LEU A 88 5.35 -6.16 -8.68
CA LEU A 88 5.29 -4.77 -9.13
C LEU A 88 6.08 -4.54 -10.43
N GLU A 89 7.30 -5.13 -10.54
CA GLU A 89 8.14 -5.03 -11.73
C GLU A 89 7.43 -5.59 -12.96
N ARG A 90 6.77 -6.74 -12.76
CA ARG A 90 6.03 -7.40 -13.82
C ARG A 90 4.83 -6.57 -14.28
N ILE A 91 4.03 -6.06 -13.34
CA ILE A 91 2.85 -5.26 -13.64
C ILE A 91 3.26 -3.99 -14.41
N ALA A 92 4.22 -3.24 -13.90
CA ALA A 92 4.65 -2.00 -14.52
C ALA A 92 5.37 -2.23 -15.86
N GLY A 93 6.23 -3.25 -15.95
CA GLY A 93 6.96 -3.62 -17.16
C GLY A 93 6.04 -4.09 -18.28
N ASP A 94 5.11 -4.99 -18.00
CA ASP A 94 4.15 -5.50 -18.99
C ASP A 94 3.21 -4.37 -19.48
N ALA A 95 2.75 -3.50 -18.57
CA ALA A 95 1.88 -2.38 -18.90
C ALA A 95 2.61 -1.16 -19.48
N ARG A 96 3.93 -1.06 -19.32
CA ARG A 96 4.77 0.09 -19.67
C ARG A 96 4.31 1.42 -19.05
N VAL A 97 3.88 1.36 -17.79
CA VAL A 97 3.39 2.51 -17.04
C VAL A 97 4.38 2.89 -15.92
N PRO A 98 4.49 4.18 -15.56
CA PRO A 98 5.38 4.60 -14.49
C PRO A 98 4.93 4.03 -13.14
N ILE A 99 5.90 3.83 -12.24
CA ILE A 99 5.68 3.43 -10.86
C ILE A 99 5.72 4.66 -9.97
N VAL A 100 4.65 4.95 -9.24
CA VAL A 100 4.61 6.04 -8.27
C VAL A 100 4.77 5.46 -6.86
N PRO A 101 5.92 5.68 -6.19
CA PRO A 101 6.15 5.20 -4.85
C PRO A 101 5.31 6.01 -3.85
N VAL A 102 4.56 5.30 -3.00
CA VAL A 102 3.74 5.92 -1.94
C VAL A 102 4.11 5.32 -0.60
N ALA A 103 4.33 6.17 0.38
CA ALA A 103 4.55 5.76 1.76
C ALA A 103 3.42 6.27 2.66
N LEU A 104 3.01 5.44 3.62
CA LEU A 104 2.10 5.83 4.69
C LEU A 104 2.86 5.87 6.01
N ASP A 105 2.98 7.05 6.61
CA ASP A 105 3.59 7.21 7.93
C ASP A 105 2.53 7.25 9.04
N ARG A 106 2.92 6.89 10.27
CA ARG A 106 2.10 6.87 11.48
C ARG A 106 0.98 5.82 11.53
N LEU A 107 0.94 4.86 10.61
CA LEU A 107 -0.02 3.76 10.73
C LEU A 107 0.33 2.77 11.84
N TRP A 108 1.60 2.67 12.21
CA TRP A 108 2.04 1.82 13.31
C TRP A 108 1.58 2.39 14.64
N GLY A 109 0.96 1.57 15.48
CA GLY A 109 0.30 2.02 16.71
C GLY A 109 -1.16 2.45 16.53
N SER A 110 -1.66 2.52 15.29
CA SER A 110 -3.09 2.74 15.02
C SER A 110 -3.95 1.55 15.47
N LEU A 111 -5.28 1.74 15.52
CA LEU A 111 -6.26 0.68 15.78
C LEU A 111 -6.09 -0.54 14.88
N PHE A 112 -5.53 -0.36 13.70
CA PHE A 112 -5.43 -1.34 12.62
C PHE A 112 -4.01 -1.89 12.41
N SER A 113 -3.05 -1.48 13.23
CA SER A 113 -1.69 -2.04 13.21
C SER A 113 -1.64 -3.37 13.97
N PHE A 114 -0.69 -4.24 13.61
CA PHE A 114 -0.46 -5.52 14.29
C PHE A 114 0.32 -5.37 15.62
N GLU A 115 0.49 -4.14 16.10
CA GLU A 115 1.15 -3.87 17.36
C GLU A 115 0.49 -4.64 18.50
N ARG A 116 1.26 -5.34 19.32
CA ARG A 116 0.80 -6.19 20.42
C ARG A 116 -0.06 -7.40 20.03
N GLY A 117 0.06 -7.88 18.79
CA GLY A 117 -0.57 -9.13 18.34
C GLY A 117 -2.09 -9.08 18.11
N LYS A 118 -2.73 -7.91 18.15
CA LYS A 118 -4.16 -7.73 17.89
C LYS A 118 -4.38 -6.67 16.82
N VAL A 119 -5.18 -6.99 15.79
CA VAL A 119 -5.49 -6.09 14.67
C VAL A 119 -6.73 -5.23 14.90
N LEU A 120 -7.64 -5.68 15.76
CA LEU A 120 -8.92 -5.01 16.09
C LEU A 120 -9.11 -5.00 17.60
N PHE A 121 -9.95 -4.10 18.10
CA PHE A 121 -10.28 -3.97 19.54
C PHE A 121 -9.19 -3.33 20.43
N LYS A 122 -8.34 -2.47 19.88
CA LYS A 122 -7.53 -1.55 20.68
C LYS A 122 -8.34 -0.29 21.00
N ARG A 123 -8.19 0.24 22.21
CA ARG A 123 -8.72 1.59 22.51
C ARG A 123 -7.90 2.60 21.70
N PRO A 124 -8.53 3.48 20.90
CA PRO A 124 -7.81 4.52 20.19
C PRO A 124 -7.10 5.43 21.19
N GLN A 125 -5.80 5.61 21.00
CA GLN A 125 -5.02 6.52 21.86
C GLN A 125 -5.36 7.98 21.56
N ARG A 126 -5.87 8.25 20.35
CA ARG A 126 -6.25 9.60 19.88
C ARG A 126 -7.26 9.51 18.73
N ILE A 127 -8.27 10.39 18.74
CA ILE A 127 -9.22 10.58 17.62
C ILE A 127 -9.29 12.10 17.37
N PRO A 128 -9.07 12.59 16.14
CA PRO A 128 -8.62 11.87 14.95
C PRO A 128 -7.17 11.39 15.04
N TYR A 129 -6.88 10.26 14.39
CA TYR A 129 -5.53 9.69 14.32
C TYR A 129 -4.84 10.23 13.05
N PRO A 130 -3.75 10.99 13.17
CA PRO A 130 -3.08 11.56 12.02
C PRO A 130 -2.34 10.48 11.23
N VAL A 131 -2.53 10.45 9.92
CA VAL A 131 -1.80 9.61 8.98
C VAL A 131 -1.24 10.51 7.89
N ASP A 132 0.03 10.35 7.58
CA ASP A 132 0.69 11.09 6.52
C ASP A 132 0.86 10.18 5.29
N MET A 133 0.33 10.61 4.14
CA MET A 133 0.57 9.95 2.86
C MET A 133 1.62 10.74 2.07
N LEU A 134 2.73 10.09 1.77
CA LEU A 134 3.87 10.67 1.08
C LEU A 134 3.95 10.08 -0.32
N VAL A 135 3.74 10.92 -1.32
CA VAL A 135 3.84 10.52 -2.73
C VAL A 135 5.22 10.91 -3.26
N GLY A 136 5.91 9.95 -3.85
CA GLY A 136 7.22 10.15 -4.49
C GLY A 136 7.10 10.53 -5.96
N ASP A 137 8.24 10.80 -6.57
CA ASP A 137 8.32 11.10 -7.99
C ASP A 137 8.12 9.80 -8.81
N PRO A 138 7.49 9.87 -9.99
CA PRO A 138 7.31 8.71 -10.84
C PRO A 138 8.65 8.09 -11.24
N LEU A 139 8.76 6.77 -11.12
CA LEU A 139 9.88 5.96 -11.55
C LEU A 139 9.54 5.28 -12.88
N ALA A 140 10.57 4.88 -13.63
CA ALA A 140 10.39 4.17 -14.89
C ALA A 140 9.72 2.80 -14.69
N HIS A 141 9.03 2.32 -15.72
CA HIS A 141 8.30 1.04 -15.68
C HIS A 141 9.19 -0.19 -15.46
N ASP A 142 10.46 -0.08 -15.77
CA ASP A 142 11.48 -1.14 -15.64
C ASP A 142 12.31 -1.02 -14.35
N THR A 143 11.91 -0.11 -13.44
CA THR A 143 12.60 0.06 -12.15
C THR A 143 12.43 -1.19 -11.29
N ALA A 144 13.54 -1.68 -10.75
CA ALA A 144 13.54 -2.87 -9.90
C ALA A 144 12.82 -2.64 -8.56
N ALA A 145 12.21 -3.69 -8.01
CA ALA A 145 11.42 -3.61 -6.78
C ALA A 145 12.23 -3.08 -5.58
N TRP A 146 13.52 -3.41 -5.50
CA TRP A 146 14.40 -2.92 -4.45
C TRP A 146 14.69 -1.41 -4.59
N GLU A 147 14.75 -0.87 -5.81
CA GLU A 147 14.91 0.56 -6.06
C GLU A 147 13.64 1.32 -5.66
N VAL A 148 12.46 0.80 -6.04
CA VAL A 148 11.18 1.36 -5.61
C VAL A 148 11.07 1.37 -4.09
N ARG A 149 11.49 0.28 -3.42
CA ARG A 149 11.54 0.21 -1.96
C ARG A 149 12.46 1.26 -1.35
N ASN A 150 13.64 1.47 -1.95
CA ASN A 150 14.59 2.48 -1.48
C ASN A 150 14.01 3.89 -1.64
N ALA A 151 13.33 4.19 -2.75
CA ALA A 151 12.65 5.48 -2.95
C ALA A 151 11.57 5.73 -1.89
N VAL A 152 10.78 4.71 -1.52
CA VAL A 152 9.81 4.79 -0.42
C VAL A 152 10.51 5.02 0.92
N ALA A 153 11.59 4.28 1.20
CA ALA A 153 12.34 4.40 2.46
C ALA A 153 12.98 5.78 2.62
N GLU A 154 13.57 6.30 1.56
CA GLU A 154 14.17 7.63 1.53
C GLU A 154 13.13 8.72 1.81
N ARG A 155 11.97 8.64 1.15
CA ARG A 155 10.87 9.58 1.37
C ARG A 155 10.39 9.57 2.81
N LEU A 156 10.26 8.39 3.42
CA LEU A 156 9.93 8.25 4.84
C LEU A 156 11.01 8.85 5.74
N ALA A 157 12.29 8.59 5.47
CA ALA A 157 13.40 9.10 6.26
C ALA A 157 13.46 10.63 6.23
N ILE A 158 13.32 11.24 5.05
CA ILE A 158 13.26 12.70 4.88
C ILE A 158 12.10 13.28 5.71
N HIS A 159 10.91 12.71 5.58
CA HIS A 159 9.73 13.18 6.32
C HIS A 159 9.93 13.07 7.84
N GLN A 160 10.44 11.96 8.33
CA GLN A 160 10.70 11.73 9.75
C GLN A 160 11.79 12.65 10.29
N SER A 161 12.86 12.92 9.54
CA SER A 161 13.92 13.85 9.93
C SER A 161 13.40 15.29 10.07
N THR A 162 12.55 15.74 9.15
CA THR A 162 11.92 17.05 9.22
C THR A 162 11.04 17.22 10.45
N ARG A 163 10.33 16.16 10.84
CA ARG A 163 9.51 16.13 12.06
C ARG A 163 10.31 16.06 13.35
N SER A 164 11.47 15.40 13.33
CA SER A 164 12.34 15.21 14.50
C SER A 164 13.31 16.37 14.69
N GLY A 165 13.30 17.38 13.82
CA GLY A 165 14.12 18.58 13.93
C GLY A 165 13.83 19.42 15.18
N PRO A 166 14.64 20.46 15.49
CA PRO A 166 14.52 21.28 16.71
C PRO A 166 13.12 21.87 16.95
N TRP A 167 12.32 21.98 15.90
CA TRP A 167 10.95 22.53 15.90
C TRP A 167 9.86 21.46 15.83
N GLY A 168 10.20 20.18 15.74
CA GLY A 168 9.26 19.07 15.59
C GLY A 168 8.26 18.89 16.75
N HIS A 169 8.53 19.52 17.91
CA HIS A 169 7.64 19.51 19.07
C HIS A 169 6.50 20.52 18.98
N LEU A 170 6.57 21.53 18.10
CA LEU A 170 5.54 22.54 17.95
C LEU A 170 4.28 22.06 17.23
N GLY A 171 4.34 20.91 16.51
CA GLY A 171 3.21 20.26 15.86
C GLY A 171 2.39 19.30 16.73
N ARG A 172 2.65 19.24 18.06
CA ARG A 172 1.99 18.32 19.00
C ARG A 172 0.96 19.02 19.89
N ARG A 173 0.15 19.90 19.36
CA ARG A 173 -1.03 20.42 20.10
C ARG A 173 -2.30 19.94 19.49
#